data_0912a6b01d31533eb8343575a7059cec
#
_entry.id   0912a6b01d31533eb8343575a7059cec
#
_cell.length_a   1.000
_cell.length_b   1.000
_cell.length_c   1.000
_cell.angle_alpha   90.00
_cell.angle_beta   90.00
_cell.angle_gamma   90.00
#
_symmetry.space_group_name_H-M   'P 1'
#
loop_
_entity.id
_entity.type
_entity.pdbx_description
1 polymer ?
#
loop_
_entity_poly.entity_id
_entity_poly.type
_entity_poly.pdbx_seq_one_letter_code
_entity_poly.pdbx_strand_id
1 'polypeptide(L)'
;MTGKLIWLMGASGSGKDSLLTELRQREQTQLLVAHRYITRDASAGSENHIALSEREFFTRAGQNLLALSWHANGLYYGVGIEIDLWLHAGFDVVVNGSRAHLPQARARYQSALLPVCLQVSPE
;
A
#
# COMPACT_ATOMS: atom_id res chain seq x y z
N MET A 1 7.32 5.69 15.93
CA MET A 1 6.64 4.50 15.38
C MET A 1 7.44 3.27 15.72
N THR A 2 6.82 2.26 16.29
CA THR A 2 7.48 1.01 16.64
C THR A 2 7.36 -0.05 15.54
N GLY A 3 6.30 0.00 14.73
CA GLY A 3 6.13 -0.90 13.59
C GLY A 3 6.89 -0.44 12.36
N LYS A 4 7.07 -1.36 11.41
CA LYS A 4 7.74 -1.08 10.13
C LYS A 4 6.71 -1.03 9.01
N LEU A 5 6.85 -0.03 8.13
CA LEU A 5 6.08 0.04 6.89
C LEU A 5 6.87 -0.70 5.81
N ILE A 6 6.34 -1.83 5.38
CA ILE A 6 6.96 -2.67 4.36
C ILE A 6 6.40 -2.22 3.01
N TRP A 7 7.25 -1.55 2.22
CA TRP A 7 6.90 -1.06 0.89
C TRP A 7 7.23 -2.17 -0.11
N LEU A 8 6.22 -2.96 -0.46
CA LEU A 8 6.40 -4.14 -1.29
C LEU A 8 6.30 -3.76 -2.75
N MET A 9 7.39 -3.97 -3.48
CA MET A 9 7.51 -3.63 -4.90
C MET A 9 7.74 -4.89 -5.72
N GLY A 10 7.45 -4.79 -6.99
CA GLY A 10 7.71 -5.89 -7.93
C GLY A 10 6.98 -5.64 -9.23
N ALA A 11 7.55 -6.13 -10.32
CA ALA A 11 6.92 -6.06 -11.63
C ALA A 11 5.70 -6.95 -11.72
N SER A 12 4.86 -6.71 -12.72
CA SER A 12 3.76 -7.62 -13.05
C SER A 12 4.31 -9.04 -13.26
N GLY A 13 3.63 -10.03 -12.68
CA GLY A 13 4.07 -11.41 -12.78
C GLY A 13 5.16 -11.80 -11.79
N SER A 14 5.54 -10.93 -10.87
CA SER A 14 6.55 -11.25 -9.85
C SER A 14 5.99 -12.10 -8.70
N GLY A 15 4.67 -12.30 -8.65
CA GLY A 15 4.02 -13.01 -7.54
C GLY A 15 3.58 -12.10 -6.40
N LYS A 16 3.67 -10.79 -6.59
CA LYS A 16 3.35 -9.82 -5.55
C LYS A 16 1.89 -9.93 -5.08
N ASP A 17 0.94 -10.03 -6.01
CA ASP A 17 -0.47 -10.14 -5.67
C ASP A 17 -0.78 -11.44 -4.92
N SER A 18 -0.15 -12.53 -5.32
CA SER A 18 -0.30 -13.83 -4.64
C SER A 18 0.24 -13.76 -3.21
N LEU A 19 1.39 -13.13 -3.03
CA LEU A 19 1.98 -12.97 -1.70
C LEU A 19 1.08 -12.11 -0.81
N LEU A 20 0.56 -11.01 -1.33
CA LEU A 20 -0.33 -10.14 -0.56
C LEU A 20 -1.61 -10.86 -0.15
N THR A 21 -2.20 -11.64 -1.07
CA THR A 21 -3.39 -12.44 -0.77
C THR A 21 -3.10 -13.44 0.33
N GLU A 22 -1.97 -14.14 0.24
CA GLU A 22 -1.57 -15.11 1.25
C GLU A 22 -1.36 -14.46 2.61
N LEU A 23 -0.68 -13.32 2.64
CA LEU A 23 -0.45 -12.59 3.90
C LEU A 23 -1.75 -12.15 4.56
N ARG A 24 -2.74 -11.76 3.76
CA ARG A 24 -4.04 -11.35 4.27
C ARG A 24 -4.84 -12.52 4.85
N GLN A 25 -4.62 -13.73 4.34
CA GLN A 25 -5.34 -14.92 4.79
C GLN A 25 -4.70 -15.59 6.01
N ARG A 26 -3.45 -15.27 6.32
CA ARG A 26 -2.76 -15.85 7.46
C ARG A 26 -3.22 -15.21 8.76
N GLU A 27 -3.34 -16.03 9.79
CA GLU A 27 -3.59 -15.54 11.14
C GLU A 27 -2.28 -15.01 11.72
N GLN A 28 -2.06 -13.72 11.56
CA GLN A 28 -0.88 -13.04 12.09
C GLN A 28 -1.31 -11.96 13.05
N THR A 29 -0.62 -11.88 14.18
CA THR A 29 -0.96 -10.92 15.23
C THR A 29 -0.22 -9.60 15.11
N GLN A 30 0.85 -9.54 14.30
CA GLN A 30 1.75 -8.39 14.25
C GLN A 30 1.87 -7.78 12.86
N LEU A 31 1.24 -8.36 11.84
CA LEU A 31 1.36 -7.90 10.46
C LEU A 31 -0.01 -7.64 9.86
N LEU A 32 -0.19 -6.46 9.30
CA LEU A 32 -1.41 -6.06 8.59
C LEU A 32 -1.08 -5.71 7.15
N VAL A 33 -1.97 -6.07 6.23
CA VAL A 33 -1.86 -5.67 4.83
C VAL A 33 -2.82 -4.52 4.60
N ALA A 34 -2.29 -3.36 4.23
CA ALA A 34 -3.11 -2.18 3.98
C ALA A 34 -3.82 -2.30 2.63
N HIS A 35 -5.08 -1.90 2.59
CA HIS A 35 -5.80 -1.71 1.34
C HIS A 35 -5.33 -0.43 0.67
N ARG A 36 -5.31 -0.42 -0.66
CA ARG A 36 -5.15 0.82 -1.41
C ARG A 36 -6.53 1.35 -1.77
N TYR A 37 -6.69 2.65 -1.69
CA TYR A 37 -7.85 3.36 -2.21
C TYR A 37 -7.52 3.73 -3.66
N ILE A 38 -8.36 3.32 -4.59
CA ILE A 38 -8.09 3.55 -6.02
C ILE A 38 -9.36 4.09 -6.67
N THR A 39 -9.19 5.08 -7.55
CA THR A 39 -10.32 5.61 -8.32
C THR A 39 -10.66 4.69 -9.49
N ARG A 40 -10.84 3.43 -9.18
CA ARG A 40 -11.13 2.35 -10.12
C ARG A 40 -12.28 1.53 -9.58
N ASP A 41 -13.13 1.01 -10.47
CA ASP A 41 -14.24 0.15 -10.08
C ASP A 41 -13.73 -1.02 -9.24
N ALA A 42 -14.47 -1.35 -8.18
CA ALA A 42 -14.10 -2.43 -7.26
C ALA A 42 -14.01 -3.79 -7.95
N SER A 43 -14.77 -3.99 -9.03
CA SER A 43 -14.75 -5.23 -9.79
C SER A 43 -13.63 -5.29 -10.83
N ALA A 44 -12.93 -4.18 -11.05
CA ALA A 44 -11.87 -4.11 -12.06
C ALA A 44 -10.56 -4.66 -11.48
N GLY A 45 -9.90 -5.54 -12.22
CA GLY A 45 -8.64 -6.12 -11.82
C GLY A 45 -8.76 -7.17 -10.72
N SER A 46 -7.63 -7.69 -10.30
CA SER A 46 -7.55 -8.76 -9.30
C SER A 46 -7.19 -8.27 -7.91
N GLU A 47 -6.90 -6.98 -7.77
CA GLU A 47 -6.48 -6.41 -6.50
C GLU A 47 -7.68 -6.15 -5.60
N ASN A 48 -7.52 -6.48 -4.31
CA ASN A 48 -8.52 -6.15 -3.30
C ASN A 48 -8.32 -4.70 -2.84
N HIS A 49 -8.83 -3.77 -3.62
CA HIS A 49 -8.74 -2.34 -3.32
C HIS A 49 -10.09 -1.78 -2.89
N ILE A 50 -10.07 -0.61 -2.29
CA ILE A 50 -11.28 0.14 -1.95
C ILE A 50 -11.51 1.16 -3.06
N ALA A 51 -12.64 1.03 -3.76
CA ALA A 51 -12.97 1.91 -4.86
C ALA A 51 -13.52 3.23 -4.36
N LEU A 52 -12.99 4.32 -4.87
CA LEU A 52 -13.48 5.66 -4.60
C LEU A 52 -13.75 6.38 -5.91
N SER A 53 -14.73 7.26 -5.94
CA SER A 53 -14.84 8.24 -7.01
C SER A 53 -13.67 9.24 -6.90
N GLU A 54 -13.32 9.91 -7.99
CA GLU A 54 -12.30 10.96 -7.93
C GLU A 54 -12.68 12.05 -6.92
N ARG A 55 -13.96 12.42 -6.91
CA ARG A 55 -14.46 13.43 -5.97
C ARG A 55 -14.24 13.01 -4.52
N GLU A 56 -14.58 11.77 -4.19
CA GLU A 56 -14.39 11.23 -2.84
C GLU A 56 -12.91 11.14 -2.48
N PHE A 57 -12.09 10.71 -3.44
CA PHE A 57 -10.65 10.62 -3.24
C PHE A 57 -10.06 11.99 -2.87
N PHE A 58 -10.37 13.02 -3.66
CA PHE A 58 -9.84 14.35 -3.41
C PHE A 58 -10.40 14.99 -2.14
N THR A 59 -11.63 14.68 -1.78
CA THR A 59 -12.19 15.13 -0.50
C THR A 59 -11.39 14.57 0.67
N ARG A 60 -11.09 13.28 0.64
CA ARG A 60 -10.29 12.64 1.69
C ARG A 60 -8.86 13.16 1.72
N ALA A 61 -8.26 13.34 0.55
CA ALA A 61 -6.90 13.88 0.46
C ALA A 61 -6.83 15.29 1.06
N GLY A 62 -7.82 16.12 0.76
CA GLY A 62 -7.89 17.49 1.28
C GLY A 62 -8.11 17.56 2.79
N GLN A 63 -8.61 16.50 3.40
CA GLN A 63 -8.81 16.40 4.85
C GLN A 63 -7.68 15.66 5.56
N ASN A 64 -6.58 15.39 4.86
CA ASN A 64 -5.40 14.69 5.39
C ASN A 64 -5.72 13.26 5.85
N LEU A 65 -6.67 12.60 5.18
CA LEU A 65 -7.05 11.23 5.50
C LEU A 65 -6.26 10.19 4.73
N LEU A 66 -5.41 10.62 3.80
CA LEU A 66 -4.50 9.75 3.07
C LEU A 66 -3.08 10.01 3.53
N ALA A 67 -2.41 8.96 3.99
CA ALA A 67 -1.01 9.05 4.39
C ALA A 67 -0.11 9.24 3.19
N LEU A 68 -0.43 8.57 2.09
CA LEU A 68 0.30 8.62 0.82
C LEU A 68 -0.72 8.67 -0.31
N SER A 69 -0.37 9.37 -1.39
CA SER A 69 -1.22 9.38 -2.59
C SER A 69 -0.38 9.68 -3.81
N TRP A 70 -0.78 9.11 -4.95
CA TRP A 70 -0.08 9.34 -6.21
C TRP A 70 -1.02 9.10 -7.39
N HIS A 71 -0.56 9.51 -8.57
CA HIS A 71 -1.28 9.33 -9.82
C HIS A 71 -0.45 8.44 -10.74
N ALA A 72 -1.06 7.40 -11.28
CA ALA A 72 -0.40 6.48 -12.21
C ALA A 72 -1.47 5.76 -13.03
N ASN A 73 -1.14 5.39 -14.26
CA ASN A 73 -2.02 4.61 -15.14
C ASN A 73 -3.40 5.24 -15.32
N GLY A 74 -3.49 6.57 -15.29
CA GLY A 74 -4.75 7.28 -15.42
C GLY A 74 -5.66 7.21 -14.19
N LEU A 75 -5.15 6.71 -13.07
CA LEU A 75 -5.90 6.52 -11.83
C LEU A 75 -5.21 7.22 -10.68
N TYR A 76 -5.96 7.50 -9.62
CA TYR A 76 -5.41 7.98 -8.36
C TYR A 76 -5.38 6.86 -7.36
N TYR A 77 -4.26 6.76 -6.64
CA TYR A 77 -3.99 5.72 -5.64
C TYR A 77 -3.72 6.39 -4.31
N GLY A 78 -4.21 5.80 -3.24
CA GLY A 78 -3.95 6.32 -1.90
C GLY A 78 -3.84 5.21 -0.88
N VAL A 79 -3.13 5.52 0.20
CA VAL A 79 -3.05 4.68 1.39
C VAL A 79 -3.57 5.52 2.54
N GLY A 80 -4.53 4.99 3.28
CA GLY A 80 -5.21 5.74 4.33
C GLY A 80 -4.35 6.03 5.54
N ILE A 81 -4.71 7.08 6.25
CA ILE A 81 -3.97 7.51 7.45
C ILE A 81 -4.04 6.46 8.57
N GLU A 82 -4.94 5.49 8.49
CA GLU A 82 -5.07 4.42 9.48
C GLU A 82 -3.77 3.65 9.67
N ILE A 83 -2.90 3.59 8.65
CA ILE A 83 -1.63 2.87 8.78
C ILE A 83 -0.72 3.52 9.83
N ASP A 84 -0.82 4.82 10.03
CA ASP A 84 -0.02 5.51 11.04
C ASP A 84 -0.43 5.05 12.44
N LEU A 85 -1.73 4.88 12.67
CA LEU A 85 -2.23 4.36 13.94
C LEU A 85 -1.72 2.94 14.19
N TRP A 86 -1.76 2.09 13.16
CA TRP A 86 -1.30 0.71 13.28
C TRP A 86 0.20 0.64 13.57
N LEU A 87 1.00 1.46 12.88
CA LEU A 87 2.44 1.51 13.10
C LEU A 87 2.78 1.98 14.51
N HIS A 88 2.06 2.98 15.02
CA HIS A 88 2.25 3.45 16.39
C HIS A 88 1.84 2.40 17.42
N ALA A 89 0.86 1.56 17.09
CA ALA A 89 0.43 0.46 17.95
C ALA A 89 1.39 -0.73 17.94
N GLY A 90 2.41 -0.70 17.08
CA GLY A 90 3.43 -1.75 17.02
C GLY A 90 3.23 -2.78 15.93
N PHE A 91 2.23 -2.60 15.06
CA PHE A 91 2.04 -3.50 13.92
C PHE A 91 2.99 -3.15 12.80
N ASP A 92 3.47 -4.18 12.10
CA ASP A 92 4.11 -3.99 10.81
C ASP A 92 3.01 -3.95 9.75
N VAL A 93 3.16 -3.06 8.78
CA VAL A 93 2.14 -2.84 7.75
C VAL A 93 2.77 -3.04 6.39
N VAL A 94 2.14 -3.88 5.56
CA VAL A 94 2.59 -4.12 4.19
C VAL A 94 1.72 -3.29 3.25
N VAL A 95 2.36 -2.53 2.37
CA VAL A 95 1.70 -1.75 1.33
C VAL A 95 2.18 -2.23 -0.03
N ASN A 96 1.22 -2.44 -0.93
CA ASN A 96 1.51 -2.72 -2.34
C ASN A 96 1.97 -1.42 -2.98
N GLY A 97 3.29 -1.20 -3.06
CA GLY A 97 3.88 0.05 -3.52
C GLY A 97 4.52 -0.05 -4.89
N SER A 98 4.96 1.09 -5.39
CA SER A 98 5.71 1.16 -6.63
C SER A 98 7.07 1.78 -6.39
N ARG A 99 8.05 1.45 -7.27
CA ARG A 99 9.39 2.05 -7.20
C ARG A 99 9.34 3.57 -7.38
N ALA A 100 8.47 4.03 -8.28
CA ALA A 100 8.39 5.45 -8.62
C ALA A 100 7.99 6.29 -7.40
N HIS A 101 7.25 5.71 -6.47
CA HIS A 101 6.71 6.43 -5.32
C HIS A 101 7.40 6.06 -4.00
N LEU A 102 8.45 5.25 -4.06
CA LEU A 102 9.27 4.94 -2.90
C LEU A 102 9.86 6.20 -2.24
N PRO A 103 10.36 7.21 -2.99
CA PRO A 103 10.86 8.42 -2.35
C PRO A 103 9.83 9.15 -1.50
N GLN A 104 8.57 9.17 -1.90
CA GLN A 104 7.50 9.78 -1.12
C GLN A 104 7.30 9.03 0.21
N ALA A 105 7.27 7.70 0.16
CA ALA A 105 7.13 6.89 1.37
C ALA A 105 8.35 7.06 2.29
N ARG A 106 9.54 7.14 1.71
CA ARG A 106 10.77 7.32 2.47
C ARG A 106 10.79 8.67 3.19
N ALA A 107 10.32 9.72 2.51
CA ALA A 107 10.27 11.05 3.10
C ALA A 107 9.34 11.10 4.31
N ARG A 108 8.22 10.39 4.24
CA ARG A 108 7.25 10.39 5.33
C ARG A 108 7.64 9.47 6.49
N TYR A 109 8.11 8.26 6.20
CA TYR A 109 8.32 7.23 7.22
C TYR A 109 9.77 7.04 7.64
N GLN A 110 10.72 7.51 6.83
CA GLN A 110 12.15 7.52 7.16
C GLN A 110 12.63 6.15 7.65
N SER A 111 13.14 6.05 8.87
CA SER A 111 13.70 4.80 9.40
C SER A 111 12.65 3.71 9.65
N ALA A 112 11.37 4.06 9.70
CA ALA A 112 10.30 3.07 9.82
C ALA A 112 9.99 2.36 8.49
N LEU A 113 10.52 2.86 7.39
CA LEU A 113 10.29 2.29 6.06
C LEU A 113 11.24 1.14 5.79
N LEU A 114 10.70 0.03 5.32
CA LEU A 114 11.46 -1.14 4.86
C LEU A 114 11.06 -1.45 3.42
N PRO A 115 11.85 -1.05 2.42
CA PRO A 115 11.54 -1.39 1.03
C PRO A 115 11.90 -2.84 0.75
N VAL A 116 10.98 -3.55 0.10
CA VAL A 116 11.17 -4.95 -0.30
C VAL A 116 10.78 -5.08 -1.77
N CYS A 117 11.67 -5.62 -2.59
CA CYS A 117 11.41 -5.82 -4.01
C CYS A 117 11.39 -7.31 -4.33
N LEU A 118 10.25 -7.80 -4.81
CA LEU A 118 10.15 -9.16 -5.30
C LEU A 118 10.77 -9.25 -6.68
N GLN A 119 11.59 -10.28 -6.89
CA GLN A 119 12.23 -10.53 -8.17
C GLN A 119 11.88 -11.94 -8.63
N VAL A 120 11.63 -12.07 -9.94
CA VAL A 120 11.45 -13.39 -10.55
C VAL A 120 12.85 -13.95 -10.82
N SER A 121 13.11 -15.14 -10.28
CA SER A 121 14.40 -15.81 -10.54
C SER A 121 14.50 -16.15 -12.01
N PRO A 122 15.58 -15.79 -12.71
CA PRO A 122 15.80 -16.24 -14.07
C PRO A 122 16.07 -17.74 -14.04
N GLU A 123 15.45 -18.44 -14.96
CA GLU A 123 15.68 -19.89 -15.14
C GLU A 123 16.60 -20.13 -16.31
#